data_2e777e06bcba43f26e6195cca22b95cf
#
_entry.id   2e777e06bcba43f26e6195cca22b95cf
#
_cell.length_a   1.000
_cell.length_b   1.000
_cell.length_c   1.000
_cell.angle_alpha   90.00
_cell.angle_beta   90.00
_cell.angle_gamma   90.00
#
_symmetry.space_group_name_H-M   'P 1'
#
loop_
_entity.id
_entity.type
_entity.pdbx_description
1 polymer ?
#
loop_
_entity_poly.entity_id
_entity_poly.type
_entity_poly.pdbx_seq_one_letter_code
_entity_poly.pdbx_strand_id
1 'polypeptide(L)'
;MEPLKHVDNEQGVLELLTESLKHEWAVSLEYIIHAYSMPKGKYLYSDPVVAAVLDMRAQTIQIGIDEMYHALQMGLVIRQMGAFPTFQTDEVIRFPRIVDNLARNQRTEDMVIALYQKSKIREGAFPKVQNMFWNISYDEVRHSRQFQAMVETLKKSGQAEAICFQPDPQAEDKEEVSLLQAITRLENELMHRYLYYVLLFNEHQDLNWRLFKNSIDHMRHWDKNSGLLIKLGSLLRLENAERRPDGSERSLKPMPDIYPGTDRLSALQTLFPAEEQLIARYEDIIRLFPGGEVKEQLNFHLMQNREHLFTQEWLLKNARQVKGLV
;
A
#
# COMPACT_ATOMS: atom_id res chain seq x y z
N MET A 1 -6.41 21.51 13.98
CA MET A 1 -5.49 20.52 14.58
C MET A 1 -5.30 20.93 16.04
N GLU A 2 -5.73 20.09 16.99
CA GLU A 2 -5.47 20.36 18.41
C GLU A 2 -3.96 20.32 18.69
N PRO A 3 -3.46 21.16 19.62
CA PRO A 3 -2.04 21.10 20.00
C PRO A 3 -1.75 19.72 20.59
N LEU A 4 -0.76 19.03 20.03
CA LEU A 4 -0.31 17.72 20.48
C LEU A 4 0.00 17.75 21.97
N LYS A 5 -0.69 16.91 22.72
CA LYS A 5 -0.41 16.70 24.15
C LYS A 5 1.02 16.16 24.30
N HIS A 6 1.71 16.57 25.38
CA HIS A 6 2.96 15.94 25.77
C HIS A 6 2.74 14.44 25.97
N VAL A 7 3.50 13.63 25.27
CA VAL A 7 3.41 12.16 25.36
C VAL A 7 4.47 11.72 26.38
N ASP A 8 4.04 11.50 27.62
CA ASP A 8 4.93 11.25 28.75
C ASP A 8 4.93 9.78 29.19
N ASN A 9 4.03 8.98 28.66
CA ASN A 9 3.81 7.59 29.09
C ASN A 9 3.64 6.65 27.88
N GLU A 10 3.76 5.37 28.16
CA GLU A 10 3.70 4.29 27.15
C GLU A 10 2.37 4.27 26.41
N GLN A 11 1.24 4.49 27.11
CA GLN A 11 -0.08 4.51 26.48
C GLN A 11 -0.19 5.64 25.45
N GLY A 12 0.26 6.84 25.77
CA GLY A 12 0.25 7.97 24.83
C GLY A 12 1.17 7.75 23.63
N VAL A 13 2.30 7.05 23.82
CA VAL A 13 3.18 6.65 22.70
C VAL A 13 2.48 5.64 21.80
N LEU A 14 1.79 4.65 22.36
CA LEU A 14 1.02 3.66 21.59
C LEU A 14 -0.14 4.31 20.82
N GLU A 15 -0.83 5.27 21.39
CA GLU A 15 -1.89 6.04 20.72
C GLU A 15 -1.30 6.82 19.53
N LEU A 16 -0.19 7.54 19.74
CA LEU A 16 0.49 8.27 18.68
C LEU A 16 0.95 7.34 17.54
N LEU A 17 1.57 6.22 17.88
CA LEU A 17 2.01 5.21 16.88
C LEU A 17 0.83 4.63 16.11
N THR A 18 -0.29 4.36 16.78
CA THR A 18 -1.48 3.78 16.15
C THR A 18 -2.12 4.77 15.17
N GLU A 19 -2.23 6.05 15.53
CA GLU A 19 -2.77 7.08 14.64
C GLU A 19 -1.81 7.34 13.46
N SER A 20 -0.51 7.39 13.72
CA SER A 20 0.49 7.50 12.65
C SER A 20 0.44 6.31 11.69
N LEU A 21 0.30 5.08 12.21
CA LEU A 21 0.21 3.86 11.41
C LEU A 21 -1.01 3.86 10.48
N LYS A 22 -2.18 4.31 10.95
CA LYS A 22 -3.38 4.45 10.10
C LYS A 22 -3.13 5.40 8.94
N HIS A 23 -2.44 6.48 9.24
CA HIS A 23 -2.07 7.48 8.25
C HIS A 23 -1.14 6.90 7.18
N GLU A 24 -0.04 6.26 7.58
CA GLU A 24 0.93 5.65 6.66
C GLU A 24 0.28 4.59 5.74
N TRP A 25 -0.61 3.74 6.29
CA TRP A 25 -1.38 2.80 5.47
C TRP A 25 -2.28 3.52 4.45
N ALA A 26 -2.93 4.61 4.84
CA ALA A 26 -3.81 5.36 3.93
C ALA A 26 -3.00 6.02 2.81
N VAL A 27 -1.90 6.71 3.14
CA VAL A 27 -1.13 7.45 2.14
C VAL A 27 -0.37 6.53 1.20
N SER A 28 0.09 5.36 1.66
CA SER A 28 0.69 4.36 0.78
C SER A 28 -0.27 3.92 -0.33
N LEU A 29 -1.54 3.65 0.02
CA LEU A 29 -2.60 3.32 -0.95
C LEU A 29 -2.94 4.52 -1.84
N GLU A 30 -3.11 5.71 -1.24
CA GLU A 30 -3.49 6.92 -1.94
C GLU A 30 -2.46 7.31 -3.00
N TYR A 31 -1.16 7.25 -2.69
CA TYR A 31 -0.10 7.60 -3.62
C TYR A 31 -0.02 6.64 -4.81
N ILE A 32 -0.18 5.36 -4.58
CA ILE A 32 -0.23 4.37 -5.67
C ILE A 32 -1.46 4.58 -6.55
N ILE A 33 -2.62 4.85 -5.98
CA ILE A 33 -3.84 5.17 -6.72
C ILE A 33 -3.67 6.45 -7.54
N HIS A 34 -3.06 7.50 -6.97
CA HIS A 34 -2.75 8.74 -7.68
C HIS A 34 -1.76 8.50 -8.82
N ALA A 35 -0.73 7.70 -8.58
CA ALA A 35 0.24 7.33 -9.60
C ALA A 35 -0.43 6.64 -10.79
N TYR A 36 -1.29 5.66 -10.54
CA TYR A 36 -2.02 4.95 -11.60
C TYR A 36 -3.09 5.81 -12.29
N SER A 37 -3.45 6.96 -11.75
CA SER A 37 -4.27 7.96 -12.45
C SER A 37 -3.49 8.73 -13.52
N MET A 38 -2.16 8.65 -13.51
CA MET A 38 -1.28 9.35 -14.45
C MET A 38 -0.83 8.42 -15.59
N PRO A 39 -0.85 8.86 -16.85
CA PRO A 39 -0.23 8.14 -17.96
C PRO A 39 1.27 7.96 -17.75
N LYS A 40 1.77 6.73 -17.94
CA LYS A 40 3.20 6.41 -17.81
C LYS A 40 4.04 7.16 -18.84
N GLY A 41 5.16 7.73 -18.41
CA GLY A 41 6.14 8.38 -19.29
C GLY A 41 5.70 9.73 -19.87
N LYS A 42 4.50 10.22 -19.55
CA LYS A 42 3.97 11.46 -20.08
C LYS A 42 4.41 12.69 -19.29
N TYR A 43 4.52 12.58 -17.99
CA TYR A 43 4.83 13.70 -17.11
C TYR A 43 6.20 13.48 -16.47
N LEU A 44 7.16 14.28 -16.92
CA LEU A 44 8.53 14.28 -16.40
C LEU A 44 8.77 15.54 -15.58
N TYR A 45 9.62 15.44 -14.57
CA TYR A 45 10.03 16.56 -13.74
C TYR A 45 11.51 16.45 -13.35
N SER A 46 12.12 17.59 -13.02
CA SER A 46 13.46 17.62 -12.44
C SER A 46 13.35 17.37 -10.95
N ASP A 47 13.84 16.21 -10.50
CA ASP A 47 13.81 15.83 -9.11
C ASP A 47 14.88 16.60 -8.33
N PRO A 48 14.49 17.38 -7.28
CA PRO A 48 15.43 18.20 -6.51
C PRO A 48 16.30 17.39 -5.55
N VAL A 49 15.97 16.12 -5.30
CA VAL A 49 16.67 15.26 -4.35
C VAL A 49 17.80 14.50 -5.03
N VAL A 50 17.52 13.87 -6.18
CA VAL A 50 18.51 13.06 -6.91
C VAL A 50 19.12 13.80 -8.12
N ALA A 51 18.71 15.04 -8.37
CA ALA A 51 19.19 15.89 -9.47
C ALA A 51 19.08 15.21 -10.86
N ALA A 52 17.98 14.49 -11.10
CA ALA A 52 17.69 13.78 -12.34
C ALA A 52 16.30 14.10 -12.87
N VAL A 53 16.08 13.84 -14.15
CA VAL A 53 14.74 13.91 -14.76
C VAL A 53 14.05 12.56 -14.56
N LEU A 54 12.94 12.56 -13.82
CA LEU A 54 12.18 11.37 -13.47
C LEU A 54 10.74 11.44 -13.99
N ASP A 55 10.13 10.26 -14.16
CA ASP A 55 8.70 10.12 -14.45
C ASP A 55 7.90 10.30 -13.15
N MET A 56 6.93 11.22 -13.15
CA MET A 56 6.13 11.55 -11.96
C MET A 56 5.37 10.33 -11.43
N ARG A 57 4.81 9.49 -12.33
CA ARG A 57 4.09 8.28 -11.93
C ARG A 57 5.02 7.29 -11.21
N ALA A 58 6.19 7.01 -11.79
CA ALA A 58 7.13 6.06 -11.22
C ALA A 58 7.63 6.53 -9.85
N GLN A 59 7.93 7.84 -9.71
CA GLN A 59 8.36 8.38 -8.43
C GLN A 59 7.26 8.38 -7.38
N THR A 60 6.01 8.67 -7.76
CA THR A 60 4.87 8.60 -6.83
C THR A 60 4.63 7.17 -6.33
N ILE A 61 4.81 6.15 -7.20
CA ILE A 61 4.78 4.73 -6.79
C ILE A 61 5.89 4.45 -5.78
N GLN A 62 7.11 4.92 -6.04
CA GLN A 62 8.24 4.71 -5.14
C GLN A 62 7.98 5.31 -3.76
N ILE A 63 7.47 6.55 -3.70
CA ILE A 63 7.10 7.18 -2.43
C ILE A 63 6.02 6.34 -1.72
N GLY A 64 4.95 5.91 -2.41
CA GLY A 64 3.93 5.05 -1.81
C GLY A 64 4.47 3.72 -1.26
N ILE A 65 5.55 3.18 -1.82
CA ILE A 65 6.27 2.01 -1.27
C ILE A 65 7.04 2.40 -0.01
N ASP A 66 7.69 3.57 0.00
CA ASP A 66 8.40 4.07 1.18
C ASP A 66 7.43 4.22 2.37
N GLU A 67 6.18 4.73 2.15
CA GLU A 67 5.13 4.81 3.18
C GLU A 67 4.71 3.42 3.74
N MET A 68 4.68 2.38 2.90
CA MET A 68 4.45 1.02 3.40
C MET A 68 5.57 0.56 4.34
N TYR A 69 6.82 0.94 4.07
CA TYR A 69 7.93 0.65 4.98
C TYR A 69 7.83 1.45 6.29
N HIS A 70 7.39 2.71 6.26
CA HIS A 70 7.12 3.50 7.47
C HIS A 70 6.05 2.82 8.32
N ALA A 71 4.93 2.41 7.71
CA ALA A 71 3.87 1.66 8.38
C ALA A 71 4.38 0.36 9.01
N LEU A 72 5.21 -0.41 8.29
CA LEU A 72 5.80 -1.65 8.80
C LEU A 72 6.71 -1.38 10.01
N GLN A 73 7.55 -0.33 9.96
CA GLN A 73 8.42 0.06 11.08
C GLN A 73 7.60 0.41 12.33
N MET A 74 6.53 1.20 12.17
CA MET A 74 5.63 1.56 13.27
C MET A 74 4.94 0.32 13.85
N GLY A 75 4.43 -0.56 12.99
CA GLY A 75 3.82 -1.82 13.41
C GLY A 75 4.76 -2.70 14.23
N LEU A 76 6.03 -2.81 13.83
CA LEU A 76 7.06 -3.54 14.58
C LEU A 76 7.33 -2.91 15.95
N VAL A 77 7.38 -1.59 16.05
CA VAL A 77 7.56 -0.89 17.34
C VAL A 77 6.36 -1.11 18.25
N ILE A 78 5.13 -1.00 17.74
CA ILE A 78 3.90 -1.32 18.50
C ILE A 78 3.96 -2.75 19.05
N ARG A 79 4.41 -3.71 18.25
CA ARG A 79 4.59 -5.10 18.68
C ARG A 79 5.66 -5.24 19.78
N GLN A 80 6.78 -4.54 19.67
CA GLN A 80 7.83 -4.52 20.69
C GLN A 80 7.35 -3.93 22.03
N MET A 81 6.37 -3.01 21.98
CA MET A 81 5.69 -2.47 23.16
C MET A 81 4.59 -3.38 23.71
N GLY A 82 4.40 -4.58 23.16
CA GLY A 82 3.41 -5.57 23.63
C GLY A 82 1.98 -5.35 23.13
N ALA A 83 1.75 -4.35 22.27
CA ALA A 83 0.44 -4.05 21.69
C ALA A 83 0.27 -4.68 20.30
N PHE A 84 -0.94 -4.61 19.75
CA PHE A 84 -1.28 -5.07 18.40
C PHE A 84 -1.38 -3.88 17.44
N PRO A 85 -0.68 -3.91 16.28
CA PRO A 85 -0.82 -2.88 15.26
C PRO A 85 -2.19 -2.97 14.59
N THR A 86 -2.76 -1.82 14.25
CA THR A 86 -3.98 -1.74 13.43
C THR A 86 -3.64 -1.77 11.94
N PHE A 87 -4.60 -2.25 11.13
CA PHE A 87 -4.59 -2.10 9.66
C PHE A 87 -5.74 -1.20 9.18
N GLN A 88 -6.42 -0.54 10.11
CA GLN A 88 -7.33 0.54 9.75
C GLN A 88 -6.55 1.65 9.05
N THR A 89 -7.19 2.26 8.07
CA THR A 89 -6.63 3.40 7.36
C THR A 89 -7.44 4.66 7.62
N ASP A 90 -6.80 5.79 7.44
CA ASP A 90 -7.48 7.04 7.24
C ASP A 90 -8.17 7.07 5.87
N GLU A 91 -8.84 8.17 5.57
CA GLU A 91 -9.54 8.38 4.32
C GLU A 91 -8.58 8.47 3.14
N VAL A 92 -8.87 7.70 2.07
CA VAL A 92 -8.20 7.77 0.76
C VAL A 92 -9.05 8.60 -0.19
N ILE A 93 -8.46 9.61 -0.84
CA ILE A 93 -9.17 10.50 -1.78
C ILE A 93 -8.46 10.52 -3.12
N ARG A 94 -9.24 10.49 -4.22
CA ARG A 94 -8.75 10.69 -5.59
C ARG A 94 -9.48 11.86 -6.24
N PHE A 95 -8.73 12.84 -6.73
CA PHE A 95 -9.26 14.00 -7.47
C PHE A 95 -9.23 13.76 -8.98
N PRO A 96 -10.10 14.46 -9.75
CA PRO A 96 -10.10 14.35 -11.21
C PRO A 96 -8.83 14.89 -11.87
N ARG A 97 -8.16 15.88 -11.29
CA ARG A 97 -6.95 16.51 -11.85
C ARG A 97 -5.69 15.96 -11.21
N ILE A 98 -4.67 15.72 -12.02
CA ILE A 98 -3.37 15.22 -11.57
C ILE A 98 -2.72 16.16 -10.57
N VAL A 99 -2.76 17.47 -10.86
CA VAL A 99 -2.15 18.50 -9.99
C VAL A 99 -2.78 18.53 -8.60
N ASP A 100 -4.09 18.24 -8.48
CA ASP A 100 -4.78 18.26 -7.19
C ASP A 100 -4.38 17.04 -6.33
N ASN A 101 -4.21 15.87 -6.95
CA ASN A 101 -3.69 14.68 -6.30
C ASN A 101 -2.27 14.91 -5.78
N LEU A 102 -1.36 15.41 -6.61
CA LEU A 102 0.02 15.69 -6.21
C LEU A 102 0.10 16.81 -5.15
N ALA A 103 -0.73 17.85 -5.25
CA ALA A 103 -0.79 18.90 -4.24
C ALA A 103 -1.39 18.42 -2.91
N ARG A 104 -2.29 17.42 -2.95
CA ARG A 104 -2.77 16.75 -1.74
C ARG A 104 -1.63 15.93 -1.12
N ASN A 105 -0.91 15.13 -1.91
CA ASN A 105 0.23 14.35 -1.43
C ASN A 105 1.24 15.27 -0.74
N GLN A 106 1.65 16.38 -1.36
CA GLN A 106 2.54 17.37 -0.75
C GLN A 106 2.00 17.88 0.59
N ARG A 107 0.71 18.29 0.67
CA ARG A 107 0.14 18.77 1.94
C ARG A 107 0.10 17.71 3.03
N THR A 108 -0.09 16.46 2.64
CA THR A 108 -0.08 15.32 3.54
C THR A 108 1.30 15.15 4.17
N GLU A 109 2.36 15.15 3.37
CA GLU A 109 3.74 15.12 3.86
C GLU A 109 4.05 16.29 4.82
N ASP A 110 3.66 17.51 4.43
CA ASP A 110 3.87 18.70 5.28
C ASP A 110 3.16 18.59 6.64
N MET A 111 1.98 17.96 6.68
CA MET A 111 1.26 17.69 7.93
C MET A 111 1.97 16.65 8.79
N VAL A 112 2.47 15.59 8.18
CA VAL A 112 3.16 14.50 8.88
C VAL A 112 4.50 14.97 9.43
N ILE A 113 5.27 15.73 8.64
CA ILE A 113 6.50 16.38 9.10
C ILE A 113 6.23 17.22 10.36
N ALA A 114 5.16 18.04 10.31
CA ALA A 114 4.79 18.87 11.44
C ALA A 114 4.35 18.03 12.66
N LEU A 115 3.68 16.89 12.44
CA LEU A 115 3.28 15.94 13.48
C LEU A 115 4.51 15.31 14.14
N TYR A 116 5.42 14.73 13.37
CA TYR A 116 6.56 13.98 13.90
C TYR A 116 7.60 14.90 14.56
N GLN A 117 7.86 16.08 14.00
CA GLN A 117 8.76 17.06 14.59
C GLN A 117 8.21 17.73 15.84
N LYS A 118 6.89 17.84 15.95
CA LYS A 118 6.21 18.44 17.12
C LYS A 118 5.75 17.39 18.14
N SER A 119 5.87 16.09 17.83
CA SER A 119 5.55 15.03 18.76
C SER A 119 6.50 15.18 19.97
N LYS A 120 6.00 15.80 21.04
CA LYS A 120 6.77 16.05 22.26
C LYS A 120 6.81 14.77 23.11
N ILE A 121 7.38 13.72 22.54
CA ILE A 121 7.80 12.58 23.35
C ILE A 121 8.87 13.11 24.30
N ARG A 122 8.71 12.87 25.58
CA ARG A 122 9.68 13.28 26.61
C ARG A 122 11.08 12.82 26.19
N GLU A 123 12.01 13.74 26.09
CA GLU A 123 13.39 13.47 25.65
C GLU A 123 14.00 12.32 26.48
N GLY A 124 14.52 11.29 25.80
CA GLY A 124 15.15 10.12 26.39
C GLY A 124 14.19 9.05 26.93
N ALA A 125 12.86 9.31 27.01
CA ALA A 125 11.92 8.33 27.55
C ALA A 125 11.68 7.13 26.61
N PHE A 126 11.64 7.37 25.28
CA PHE A 126 11.37 6.37 24.25
C PHE A 126 12.34 6.55 23.06
N PRO A 127 13.65 6.31 23.24
CA PRO A 127 14.66 6.68 22.23
C PRO A 127 14.46 5.95 20.89
N LYS A 128 13.96 4.70 20.90
CA LYS A 128 13.68 3.96 19.66
C LYS A 128 12.57 4.62 18.85
N VAL A 129 11.51 5.06 19.51
CA VAL A 129 10.36 5.73 18.87
C VAL A 129 10.79 7.10 18.35
N GLN A 130 11.53 7.84 19.14
CA GLN A 130 12.07 9.15 18.73
C GLN A 130 12.97 9.04 17.50
N ASN A 131 13.88 8.08 17.48
CA ASN A 131 14.77 7.84 16.33
C ASN A 131 13.98 7.41 15.09
N MET A 132 12.97 6.58 15.25
CA MET A 132 12.09 6.16 14.15
C MET A 132 11.36 7.37 13.55
N PHE A 133 10.67 8.18 14.36
CA PHE A 133 9.99 9.38 13.87
C PHE A 133 10.95 10.41 13.26
N TRP A 134 12.16 10.52 13.79
CA TRP A 134 13.18 11.38 13.21
C TRP A 134 13.59 10.91 11.80
N ASN A 135 13.84 9.62 11.62
CA ASN A 135 14.21 9.06 10.33
C ASN A 135 13.07 9.19 9.32
N ILE A 136 11.84 8.83 9.72
CA ILE A 136 10.65 8.98 8.88
C ILE A 136 10.47 10.46 8.48
N SER A 137 10.52 11.41 9.43
CA SER A 137 10.38 12.85 9.10
C SER A 137 11.41 13.33 8.08
N TYR A 138 12.60 12.74 8.02
CA TYR A 138 13.60 13.08 7.01
C TYR A 138 13.17 12.60 5.62
N ASP A 139 12.58 11.41 5.53
CA ASP A 139 12.01 10.90 4.28
C ASP A 139 10.82 11.75 3.83
N GLU A 140 9.91 12.13 4.74
CA GLU A 140 8.76 12.99 4.44
C GLU A 140 9.16 14.37 3.89
N VAL A 141 10.24 14.98 4.43
CA VAL A 141 10.81 16.23 3.88
C VAL A 141 11.27 16.03 2.43
N ARG A 142 11.84 14.88 2.11
CA ARG A 142 12.26 14.52 0.76
C ARG A 142 11.06 14.35 -0.15
N HIS A 143 10.03 13.59 0.29
CA HIS A 143 8.78 13.34 -0.44
C HIS A 143 8.01 14.65 -0.71
N SER A 144 7.86 15.52 0.29
CA SER A 144 7.22 16.82 0.14
C SER A 144 7.89 17.67 -0.94
N ARG A 145 9.25 17.76 -0.94
CA ARG A 145 9.98 18.49 -1.98
C ARG A 145 9.81 17.91 -3.38
N GLN A 146 9.73 16.58 -3.50
CA GLN A 146 9.48 15.90 -4.76
C GLN A 146 8.08 16.20 -5.28
N PHE A 147 7.04 16.08 -4.45
CA PHE A 147 5.67 16.43 -4.82
C PHE A 147 5.53 17.93 -5.16
N GLN A 148 6.17 18.81 -4.41
CA GLN A 148 6.22 20.24 -4.73
C GLN A 148 6.79 20.48 -6.13
N ALA A 149 7.93 19.88 -6.45
CA ALA A 149 8.57 20.00 -7.76
C ALA A 149 7.69 19.48 -8.90
N MET A 150 6.95 18.37 -8.69
CA MET A 150 5.99 17.83 -9.65
C MET A 150 4.85 18.83 -9.91
N VAL A 151 4.23 19.36 -8.84
CA VAL A 151 3.16 20.37 -8.92
C VAL A 151 3.63 21.63 -9.66
N GLU A 152 4.80 22.16 -9.32
CA GLU A 152 5.37 23.32 -9.98
C GLU A 152 5.65 23.07 -11.47
N THR A 153 6.16 21.88 -11.80
CA THR A 153 6.43 21.50 -13.20
C THR A 153 5.14 21.49 -14.02
N LEU A 154 4.05 20.89 -13.52
CA LEU A 154 2.76 20.88 -14.21
C LEU A 154 2.22 22.30 -14.40
N LYS A 155 2.32 23.17 -13.40
CA LYS A 155 1.89 24.57 -13.49
C LYS A 155 2.72 25.36 -14.51
N LYS A 156 4.04 25.24 -14.47
CA LYS A 156 4.96 25.97 -15.38
C LYS A 156 4.84 25.51 -16.84
N SER A 157 4.54 24.23 -17.07
CA SER A 157 4.34 23.67 -18.41
C SER A 157 2.94 23.89 -19.00
N GLY A 158 2.05 24.60 -18.31
CA GLY A 158 0.66 24.82 -18.74
C GLY A 158 -0.23 23.58 -18.62
N GLN A 159 0.20 22.57 -17.86
CA GLN A 159 -0.52 21.30 -17.67
C GLN A 159 -1.29 21.24 -16.33
N ALA A 160 -1.54 22.38 -15.69
CA ALA A 160 -2.27 22.44 -14.42
C ALA A 160 -3.70 21.86 -14.52
N GLU A 161 -4.32 21.91 -15.69
CA GLU A 161 -5.65 21.38 -15.95
C GLU A 161 -5.62 19.93 -16.47
N ALA A 162 -4.47 19.26 -16.44
CA ALA A 162 -4.35 17.87 -16.85
C ALA A 162 -5.22 16.96 -15.98
N ILE A 163 -6.15 16.27 -16.65
CA ILE A 163 -7.05 15.32 -15.98
C ILE A 163 -6.41 13.94 -15.85
N CYS A 164 -6.78 13.25 -14.81
CA CYS A 164 -6.45 11.84 -14.61
C CYS A 164 -6.99 11.00 -15.77
N PHE A 165 -6.41 9.81 -15.95
CA PHE A 165 -6.94 8.82 -16.88
C PHE A 165 -8.43 8.61 -16.59
N GLN A 166 -9.24 8.66 -17.67
CA GLN A 166 -10.67 8.41 -17.59
C GLN A 166 -10.96 7.00 -18.08
N PRO A 167 -11.61 6.16 -17.26
CA PRO A 167 -12.02 4.84 -17.69
C PRO A 167 -12.95 4.92 -18.92
N ASP A 168 -12.78 3.97 -19.83
CA ASP A 168 -13.73 3.75 -20.92
C ASP A 168 -14.97 3.02 -20.36
N PRO A 169 -16.18 3.61 -20.41
CA PRO A 169 -17.39 2.95 -19.93
C PRO A 169 -17.64 1.59 -20.59
N GLN A 170 -17.29 1.43 -21.87
CA GLN A 170 -17.46 0.15 -22.56
C GLN A 170 -16.43 -0.91 -22.09
N ALA A 171 -15.24 -0.47 -21.66
CA ALA A 171 -14.26 -1.37 -21.07
C ALA A 171 -14.67 -1.81 -19.66
N GLU A 172 -15.27 -0.91 -18.88
CA GLU A 172 -15.72 -1.20 -17.52
C GLU A 172 -16.77 -2.31 -17.42
N ASP A 173 -17.57 -2.51 -18.49
CA ASP A 173 -18.59 -3.57 -18.57
C ASP A 173 -18.04 -4.93 -19.01
N LYS A 174 -16.77 -5.03 -19.36
CA LYS A 174 -16.17 -6.28 -19.83
C LYS A 174 -15.86 -7.23 -18.67
N GLU A 175 -16.06 -8.53 -18.90
CA GLU A 175 -15.82 -9.59 -17.94
C GLU A 175 -14.34 -9.61 -17.48
N GLU A 176 -13.40 -9.50 -18.41
CA GLU A 176 -11.97 -9.47 -18.09
C GLU A 176 -11.56 -8.29 -17.21
N VAL A 177 -12.20 -7.13 -17.34
CA VAL A 177 -11.97 -5.97 -16.47
C VAL A 177 -12.53 -6.22 -15.08
N SER A 178 -13.76 -6.73 -14.99
CA SER A 178 -14.39 -7.05 -13.70
C SER A 178 -13.60 -8.11 -12.93
N LEU A 179 -13.15 -9.16 -13.60
CA LEU A 179 -12.30 -10.19 -12.99
C LEU A 179 -10.95 -9.62 -12.54
N LEU A 180 -10.30 -8.79 -13.37
CA LEU A 180 -9.02 -8.19 -13.02
C LEU A 180 -9.15 -7.23 -11.83
N GLN A 181 -10.23 -6.45 -11.73
CA GLN A 181 -10.53 -5.63 -10.55
C GLN A 181 -10.63 -6.50 -9.28
N ALA A 182 -11.36 -7.63 -9.36
CA ALA A 182 -11.52 -8.54 -8.23
C ALA A 182 -10.20 -9.21 -7.84
N ILE A 183 -9.38 -9.63 -8.81
CA ILE A 183 -8.04 -10.18 -8.57
C ILE A 183 -7.14 -9.13 -7.92
N THR A 184 -7.09 -7.91 -8.47
CA THR A 184 -6.25 -6.82 -7.96
C THR A 184 -6.58 -6.48 -6.52
N ARG A 185 -7.88 -6.50 -6.16
CA ARG A 185 -8.34 -6.32 -4.78
C ARG A 185 -7.87 -7.46 -3.87
N LEU A 186 -7.99 -8.71 -4.29
CA LEU A 186 -7.54 -9.87 -3.52
C LEU A 186 -6.02 -9.86 -3.30
N GLU A 187 -5.24 -9.44 -4.29
CA GLU A 187 -3.78 -9.27 -4.15
C GLU A 187 -3.46 -8.24 -3.06
N ASN A 188 -4.15 -7.10 -3.06
CA ASN A 188 -3.98 -6.08 -2.02
C ASN A 188 -4.39 -6.61 -0.64
N GLU A 189 -5.52 -7.32 -0.54
CA GLU A 189 -5.97 -7.92 0.72
C GLU A 189 -4.95 -8.95 1.24
N LEU A 190 -4.46 -9.85 0.40
CA LEU A 190 -3.47 -10.85 0.78
C LEU A 190 -2.15 -10.21 1.19
N MET A 191 -1.65 -9.20 0.46
CA MET A 191 -0.47 -8.44 0.87
C MET A 191 -0.57 -8.01 2.33
N HIS A 192 -1.68 -7.37 2.72
CA HIS A 192 -1.88 -6.87 4.08
C HIS A 192 -2.09 -7.99 5.10
N ARG A 193 -2.79 -9.07 4.71
CA ARG A 193 -2.96 -10.23 5.58
C ARG A 193 -1.63 -10.90 5.90
N TYR A 194 -0.75 -11.05 4.92
CA TYR A 194 0.61 -11.55 5.14
C TYR A 194 1.43 -10.60 6.03
N LEU A 195 1.37 -9.27 5.79
CA LEU A 195 2.05 -8.29 6.65
C LEU A 195 1.53 -8.32 8.09
N TYR A 196 0.22 -8.49 8.28
CA TYR A 196 -0.36 -8.68 9.61
C TYR A 196 0.28 -9.86 10.33
N TYR A 197 0.41 -11.00 9.66
CA TYR A 197 1.03 -12.18 10.26
C TYR A 197 2.55 -12.04 10.46
N VAL A 198 3.23 -11.31 9.60
CA VAL A 198 4.65 -10.93 9.82
C VAL A 198 4.80 -10.16 11.13
N LEU A 199 3.92 -9.20 11.38
CA LEU A 199 3.94 -8.41 12.62
C LEU A 199 3.51 -9.22 13.84
N LEU A 200 2.56 -10.14 13.66
CA LEU A 200 2.07 -11.02 14.72
C LEU A 200 3.15 -12.01 15.18
N PHE A 201 3.94 -12.55 14.25
CA PHE A 201 4.93 -13.62 14.49
C PHE A 201 6.38 -13.15 14.31
N ASN A 202 6.67 -11.89 14.62
CA ASN A 202 7.99 -11.27 14.39
C ASN A 202 9.19 -11.97 15.08
N GLU A 203 8.93 -12.80 16.09
CA GLU A 203 9.95 -13.55 16.83
C GLU A 203 10.50 -14.78 16.08
N HIS A 204 9.90 -15.17 14.95
CA HIS A 204 10.21 -16.40 14.21
C HIS A 204 10.74 -16.09 12.79
N GLN A 205 12.04 -15.85 12.71
CA GLN A 205 12.70 -15.33 11.50
C GLN A 205 12.41 -16.14 10.23
N ASP A 206 12.47 -17.48 10.27
CA ASP A 206 12.29 -18.32 9.07
C ASP A 206 10.86 -18.23 8.49
N LEU A 207 9.84 -18.30 9.37
CA LEU A 207 8.46 -18.18 8.94
C LEU A 207 8.15 -16.75 8.49
N ASN A 208 8.60 -15.76 9.26
CA ASN A 208 8.38 -14.36 8.94
C ASN A 208 8.98 -13.96 7.60
N TRP A 209 10.19 -14.44 7.29
CA TRP A 209 10.79 -14.16 5.99
C TRP A 209 9.92 -14.67 4.83
N ARG A 210 9.35 -15.88 4.96
CA ARG A 210 8.46 -16.44 3.93
C ARG A 210 7.17 -15.66 3.79
N LEU A 211 6.53 -15.31 4.92
CA LEU A 211 5.32 -14.49 4.93
C LEU A 211 5.59 -13.09 4.34
N PHE A 212 6.72 -12.49 4.70
CA PHE A 212 7.14 -11.19 4.16
C PHE A 212 7.41 -11.27 2.65
N LYS A 213 8.13 -12.30 2.19
CA LYS A 213 8.36 -12.50 0.76
C LYS A 213 7.04 -12.59 -0.01
N ASN A 214 6.09 -13.39 0.47
CA ASN A 214 4.80 -13.51 -0.17
C ASN A 214 4.03 -12.18 -0.18
N SER A 215 4.08 -11.40 0.90
CA SER A 215 3.46 -10.07 0.92
C SER A 215 4.05 -9.14 -0.15
N ILE A 216 5.36 -9.17 -0.37
CA ILE A 216 6.03 -8.39 -1.43
C ILE A 216 5.64 -8.87 -2.83
N ASP A 217 5.48 -10.17 -3.04
CA ASP A 217 5.02 -10.69 -4.33
C ASP A 217 3.56 -10.25 -4.59
N HIS A 218 2.65 -10.31 -3.61
CA HIS A 218 1.29 -9.78 -3.74
C HIS A 218 1.27 -8.26 -3.99
N MET A 219 2.15 -7.49 -3.34
CA MET A 219 2.30 -6.06 -3.62
C MET A 219 2.68 -5.80 -5.08
N ARG A 220 3.62 -6.57 -5.61
CA ARG A 220 4.05 -6.49 -7.02
C ARG A 220 2.93 -6.89 -7.99
N HIS A 221 2.17 -7.93 -7.66
CA HIS A 221 1.01 -8.33 -8.46
C HIS A 221 -0.06 -7.24 -8.46
N TRP A 222 -0.36 -6.65 -7.29
CA TRP A 222 -1.28 -5.52 -7.18
C TRP A 222 -0.83 -4.33 -8.03
N ASP A 223 0.45 -3.93 -7.94
CA ASP A 223 1.05 -2.89 -8.77
C ASP A 223 0.90 -3.20 -10.27
N LYS A 224 1.32 -4.39 -10.72
CA LYS A 224 1.28 -4.76 -12.13
C LYS A 224 -0.15 -4.90 -12.66
N ASN A 225 -1.05 -5.49 -11.89
CA ASN A 225 -2.46 -5.61 -12.25
C ASN A 225 -3.14 -4.23 -12.37
N SER A 226 -2.80 -3.27 -11.52
CA SER A 226 -3.25 -1.88 -11.66
C SER A 226 -2.80 -1.27 -13.01
N GLY A 227 -1.59 -1.59 -13.46
CA GLY A 227 -1.09 -1.22 -14.78
C GLY A 227 -1.83 -1.93 -15.93
N LEU A 228 -2.20 -3.20 -15.76
CA LEU A 228 -2.99 -3.94 -16.74
C LEU A 228 -4.41 -3.40 -16.87
N LEU A 229 -5.05 -2.99 -15.76
CA LEU A 229 -6.35 -2.33 -15.79
C LEU A 229 -6.34 -1.10 -16.71
N ILE A 230 -5.30 -0.25 -16.62
CA ILE A 230 -5.16 0.90 -17.51
C ILE A 230 -5.03 0.49 -18.98
N LYS A 231 -4.26 -0.57 -19.27
CA LYS A 231 -4.15 -1.12 -20.65
C LYS A 231 -5.48 -1.64 -21.18
N LEU A 232 -6.36 -2.12 -20.30
CA LEU A 232 -7.71 -2.57 -20.64
C LEU A 232 -8.75 -1.44 -20.65
N GLY A 233 -8.34 -0.19 -20.43
CA GLY A 233 -9.24 0.96 -20.45
C GLY A 233 -9.95 1.25 -19.11
N SER A 234 -9.46 0.67 -18.02
CA SER A 234 -10.05 0.83 -16.67
C SER A 234 -9.04 1.43 -15.68
N LEU A 235 -9.53 1.87 -14.53
CA LEU A 235 -8.72 2.26 -13.37
C LEU A 235 -8.99 1.34 -12.19
N LEU A 236 -8.00 1.22 -11.31
CA LEU A 236 -8.20 0.60 -10.00
C LEU A 236 -9.34 1.29 -9.26
N ARG A 237 -10.39 0.55 -8.92
CA ARG A 237 -11.55 1.06 -8.18
C ARG A 237 -11.22 1.14 -6.69
N LEU A 238 -11.62 2.24 -6.07
CA LEU A 238 -11.64 2.35 -4.62
C LEU A 238 -12.84 1.57 -4.07
N GLU A 239 -12.61 0.75 -3.06
CA GLU A 239 -13.68 0.04 -2.38
C GLU A 239 -14.56 1.03 -1.59
N ASN A 240 -15.87 0.82 -1.66
CA ASN A 240 -16.85 1.66 -0.97
C ASN A 240 -16.68 3.16 -1.30
N ALA A 241 -16.24 3.48 -2.53
CA ALA A 241 -15.99 4.84 -2.92
C ALA A 241 -17.29 5.64 -3.06
N GLU A 242 -17.33 6.78 -2.40
CA GLU A 242 -18.36 7.81 -2.60
C GLU A 242 -17.86 8.87 -3.58
N ARG A 243 -18.62 9.13 -4.63
CA ARG A 243 -18.32 10.21 -5.57
C ARG A 243 -18.94 11.50 -5.10
N ARG A 244 -18.12 12.53 -4.98
CA ARG A 244 -18.55 13.88 -4.56
C ARG A 244 -18.96 14.77 -5.75
N PRO A 245 -19.70 15.87 -5.50
CA PRO A 245 -20.11 16.80 -6.55
C PRO A 245 -18.94 17.45 -7.32
N ASP A 246 -17.76 17.58 -6.69
CA ASP A 246 -16.53 18.09 -7.30
C ASP A 246 -15.83 17.04 -8.20
N GLY A 247 -16.40 15.85 -8.33
CA GLY A 247 -15.87 14.73 -9.09
C GLY A 247 -14.79 13.93 -8.36
N SER A 248 -14.43 14.30 -7.12
CA SER A 248 -13.51 13.50 -6.32
C SER A 248 -14.19 12.20 -5.85
N GLU A 249 -13.39 11.18 -5.64
CA GLU A 249 -13.80 9.90 -5.05
C GLU A 249 -13.13 9.75 -3.69
N ARG A 250 -13.90 9.29 -2.73
CA ARG A 250 -13.47 9.09 -1.34
C ARG A 250 -13.78 7.67 -0.92
N SER A 251 -12.79 6.96 -0.40
CA SER A 251 -12.96 5.66 0.22
C SER A 251 -12.71 5.75 1.73
N LEU A 252 -13.66 5.21 2.49
CA LEU A 252 -13.57 5.02 3.91
C LEU A 252 -13.33 3.53 4.20
N LYS A 253 -12.33 3.19 4.95
CA LYS A 253 -11.99 1.81 5.35
C LYS A 253 -11.67 0.86 4.16
N PRO A 254 -10.59 1.09 3.42
CA PRO A 254 -10.18 0.17 2.36
C PRO A 254 -9.68 -1.19 2.86
N MET A 255 -9.51 -1.38 4.18
CA MET A 255 -8.91 -2.57 4.79
C MET A 255 -9.70 -3.09 5.99
N PRO A 256 -9.74 -4.41 6.23
CA PRO A 256 -10.35 -4.98 7.43
C PRO A 256 -9.51 -4.67 8.68
N ASP A 257 -10.19 -4.52 9.82
CA ASP A 257 -9.57 -4.15 11.09
C ASP A 257 -8.76 -5.28 11.74
N ILE A 258 -9.17 -6.55 11.51
CA ILE A 258 -8.58 -7.74 12.14
C ILE A 258 -8.61 -8.90 11.15
N TYR A 259 -7.49 -9.63 11.05
CA TYR A 259 -7.43 -10.87 10.30
C TYR A 259 -7.58 -12.09 11.23
N PRO A 260 -8.23 -13.17 10.78
CA PRO A 260 -8.37 -14.38 11.56
C PRO A 260 -7.03 -15.10 11.73
N GLY A 261 -6.90 -15.85 12.82
CA GLY A 261 -5.69 -16.63 13.13
C GLY A 261 -4.78 -15.92 14.14
N THR A 262 -4.73 -16.44 15.37
CA THR A 262 -3.94 -15.88 16.46
C THR A 262 -2.65 -16.67 16.74
N ASP A 263 -2.51 -17.84 16.15
CA ASP A 263 -1.32 -18.67 16.14
C ASP A 263 -0.89 -18.99 14.69
N ARG A 264 0.32 -19.48 14.52
CA ARG A 264 0.94 -19.66 13.20
C ARG A 264 0.24 -20.70 12.34
N LEU A 265 -0.24 -21.77 12.96
CA LEU A 265 -0.95 -22.82 12.24
C LEU A 265 -2.30 -22.30 11.75
N SER A 266 -3.08 -21.63 12.61
CA SER A 266 -4.35 -21.03 12.23
C SER A 266 -4.17 -19.93 11.20
N ALA A 267 -3.10 -19.13 11.25
CA ALA A 267 -2.77 -18.15 10.22
C ALA A 267 -2.56 -18.82 8.85
N LEU A 268 -1.75 -19.88 8.77
CA LEU A 268 -1.56 -20.63 7.53
C LEU A 268 -2.87 -21.27 7.04
N GLN A 269 -3.69 -21.81 7.95
CA GLN A 269 -5.00 -22.37 7.60
C GLN A 269 -5.97 -21.34 7.02
N THR A 270 -5.84 -20.08 7.37
CA THR A 270 -6.66 -19.00 6.78
C THR A 270 -6.09 -18.43 5.49
N LEU A 271 -4.75 -18.43 5.33
CA LEU A 271 -4.10 -17.98 4.09
C LEU A 271 -4.30 -18.98 2.95
N PHE A 272 -4.25 -20.28 3.24
CA PHE A 272 -4.33 -21.33 2.23
C PHE A 272 -5.59 -21.24 1.34
N PRO A 273 -6.83 -21.20 1.86
CA PRO A 273 -8.03 -21.08 1.02
C PRO A 273 -8.12 -19.73 0.30
N ALA A 274 -7.51 -18.67 0.83
CA ALA A 274 -7.47 -17.38 0.16
C ALA A 274 -6.56 -17.40 -1.08
N GLU A 275 -5.42 -18.09 -0.99
CA GLU A 275 -4.55 -18.32 -2.15
C GLU A 275 -5.22 -19.24 -3.19
N GLU A 276 -5.90 -20.31 -2.76
CA GLU A 276 -6.68 -21.17 -3.69
C GLU A 276 -7.72 -20.35 -4.46
N GLN A 277 -8.44 -19.48 -3.75
CA GLN A 277 -9.43 -18.60 -4.39
C GLN A 277 -8.79 -17.66 -5.40
N LEU A 278 -7.64 -17.05 -5.06
CA LEU A 278 -6.91 -16.16 -5.95
C LEU A 278 -6.42 -16.90 -7.20
N ILE A 279 -5.82 -18.09 -7.03
CA ILE A 279 -5.37 -18.95 -8.13
C ILE A 279 -6.51 -19.27 -9.09
N ALA A 280 -7.67 -19.70 -8.56
CA ALA A 280 -8.83 -20.00 -9.39
C ALA A 280 -9.27 -18.80 -10.24
N ARG A 281 -9.27 -17.59 -9.66
CA ARG A 281 -9.59 -16.36 -10.41
C ARG A 281 -8.56 -16.02 -11.49
N TYR A 282 -7.28 -16.26 -11.23
CA TYR A 282 -6.26 -16.10 -12.28
C TYR A 282 -6.45 -17.11 -13.43
N GLU A 283 -6.80 -18.34 -13.12
CA GLU A 283 -7.12 -19.35 -14.13
C GLU A 283 -8.31 -18.97 -14.98
N ASP A 284 -9.34 -18.39 -14.38
CA ASP A 284 -10.54 -17.93 -15.09
C ASP A 284 -10.21 -16.77 -16.03
N ILE A 285 -9.56 -15.72 -15.54
CA ILE A 285 -9.25 -14.55 -16.38
C ILE A 285 -8.28 -14.89 -17.52
N ILE A 286 -7.30 -15.76 -17.29
CA ILE A 286 -6.30 -16.15 -18.30
C ILE A 286 -7.00 -16.83 -19.51
N ARG A 287 -8.10 -17.54 -19.32
CA ARG A 287 -8.89 -18.17 -20.39
C ARG A 287 -9.54 -17.15 -21.32
N LEU A 288 -9.81 -15.93 -20.84
CA LEU A 288 -10.43 -14.88 -21.65
C LEU A 288 -9.45 -14.25 -22.65
N PHE A 289 -8.14 -14.42 -22.44
CA PHE A 289 -7.12 -13.86 -23.34
C PHE A 289 -6.55 -14.92 -24.29
N PRO A 290 -6.61 -14.71 -25.61
CA PRO A 290 -6.02 -15.64 -26.60
C PRO A 290 -4.51 -15.70 -26.50
N GLY A 291 -3.86 -14.59 -26.13
CA GLY A 291 -2.39 -14.45 -26.04
C GLY A 291 -1.98 -13.00 -25.71
N GLY A 292 -0.68 -12.72 -25.80
CA GLY A 292 -0.10 -11.39 -25.65
C GLY A 292 0.33 -11.03 -24.23
N GLU A 293 0.85 -9.83 -24.08
CA GLU A 293 1.51 -9.34 -22.85
C GLU A 293 0.65 -9.47 -21.59
N VAL A 294 -0.66 -9.18 -21.68
CA VAL A 294 -1.58 -9.28 -20.55
C VAL A 294 -1.63 -10.72 -20.04
N LYS A 295 -1.84 -11.69 -20.95
CA LYS A 295 -1.88 -13.11 -20.61
C LYS A 295 -0.56 -13.61 -20.03
N GLU A 296 0.56 -13.19 -20.59
CA GLU A 296 1.90 -13.56 -20.11
C GLU A 296 2.12 -13.06 -18.68
N GLN A 297 1.76 -11.81 -18.40
CA GLN A 297 1.88 -11.24 -17.07
C GLN A 297 0.98 -11.95 -16.05
N LEU A 298 -0.28 -12.25 -16.42
CA LEU A 298 -1.20 -12.99 -15.55
C LEU A 298 -0.73 -14.42 -15.28
N ASN A 299 -0.16 -15.11 -16.29
CA ASN A 299 0.46 -16.43 -16.09
C ASN A 299 1.65 -16.39 -15.13
N PHE A 300 2.48 -15.33 -15.21
CA PHE A 300 3.59 -15.15 -14.29
C PHE A 300 3.11 -14.99 -12.85
N HIS A 301 2.08 -14.17 -12.59
CA HIS A 301 1.48 -14.02 -11.27
C HIS A 301 0.87 -15.35 -10.78
N LEU A 302 0.13 -16.05 -11.65
CA LEU A 302 -0.43 -17.38 -11.32
C LEU A 302 0.66 -18.36 -10.89
N MET A 303 1.80 -18.39 -11.58
CA MET A 303 2.91 -19.25 -11.23
C MET A 303 3.46 -18.93 -9.83
N GLN A 304 3.66 -17.65 -9.51
CA GLN A 304 4.14 -17.23 -8.19
C GLN A 304 3.14 -17.56 -7.08
N ASN A 305 1.83 -17.33 -7.28
CA ASN A 305 0.80 -17.68 -6.30
C ASN A 305 0.70 -19.20 -6.08
N ARG A 306 0.94 -20.02 -7.11
CA ARG A 306 1.06 -21.47 -6.93
C ARG A 306 2.29 -21.88 -6.11
N GLU A 307 3.41 -21.16 -6.21
CA GLU A 307 4.58 -21.36 -5.34
C GLU A 307 4.26 -21.01 -3.88
N HIS A 308 3.49 -19.94 -3.64
CA HIS A 308 3.01 -19.59 -2.31
C HIS A 308 2.14 -20.72 -1.72
N LEU A 309 1.15 -21.17 -2.49
CA LEU A 309 0.25 -22.25 -2.08
C LEU A 309 1.01 -23.55 -1.79
N PHE A 310 1.94 -23.96 -2.66
CA PHE A 310 2.78 -25.14 -2.44
C PHE A 310 3.60 -25.03 -1.15
N THR A 311 4.17 -23.87 -0.88
CA THR A 311 4.94 -23.63 0.34
C THR A 311 4.06 -23.73 1.58
N GLN A 312 2.85 -23.18 1.55
CA GLN A 312 1.89 -23.26 2.66
C GLN A 312 1.41 -24.69 2.87
N GLU A 313 1.08 -25.41 1.81
CA GLU A 313 0.69 -26.82 1.88
C GLU A 313 1.78 -27.69 2.54
N TRP A 314 3.04 -27.46 2.15
CA TRP A 314 4.18 -28.13 2.76
C TRP A 314 4.32 -27.79 4.25
N LEU A 315 4.19 -26.53 4.62
CA LEU A 315 4.22 -26.08 6.01
C LEU A 315 3.09 -26.72 6.83
N LEU A 316 1.87 -26.75 6.32
CA LEU A 316 0.73 -27.36 7.00
C LEU A 316 0.90 -28.87 7.19
N LYS A 317 1.37 -29.58 6.14
CA LYS A 317 1.62 -31.04 6.23
C LYS A 317 2.75 -31.39 7.20
N ASN A 318 3.76 -30.53 7.32
CA ASN A 318 4.93 -30.75 8.15
C ASN A 318 4.93 -29.92 9.45
N ALA A 319 3.79 -29.39 9.86
CA ALA A 319 3.67 -28.45 10.98
C ALA A 319 4.38 -28.93 12.26
N ARG A 320 4.28 -30.24 12.59
CA ARG A 320 4.92 -30.84 13.76
C ARG A 320 6.45 -30.91 13.67
N GLN A 321 7.02 -30.83 12.47
CA GLN A 321 8.46 -30.93 12.21
C GLN A 321 9.11 -29.56 12.05
N VAL A 322 8.32 -28.55 11.71
CA VAL A 322 8.80 -27.18 11.51
C VAL A 322 8.90 -26.47 12.85
N LYS A 323 10.14 -26.21 13.27
CA LYS A 323 10.43 -25.52 14.53
C LYS A 323 9.68 -24.19 14.60
N GLY A 324 8.86 -24.03 15.62
CA GLY A 324 8.13 -22.81 15.90
C GLY A 324 6.81 -22.65 15.15
N LEU A 325 6.29 -23.67 14.47
CA LEU A 325 4.97 -23.63 13.86
C LEU A 325 3.87 -24.12 14.80
N VAL A 326 4.20 -24.99 15.72
CA VAL A 326 3.33 -25.54 16.80
C VAL A 326 3.93 -25.17 18.15
#